data_c77d44ac253733c1212cd983be2ccd2d
#
_entry.id   c77d44ac253733c1212cd983be2ccd2d
#
_cell.length_a   1.000
_cell.length_b   1.000
_cell.length_c   1.000
_cell.angle_alpha   90.00
_cell.angle_beta   90.00
_cell.angle_gamma   90.00
#
_symmetry.space_group_name_H-M   'P 1'
#
loop_
_entity.id
_entity.type
_entity.pdbx_description
1 polymer ?
#
loop_
_entity_poly.entity_id
_entity_poly.type
_entity_poly.pdbx_seq_one_letter_code
_entity_poly.pdbx_strand_id
1 'polypeptide(L)'
;MKRISIIIIAMLCSVAAFAQQQFDTDFTQTKVMKISGKTTEKAGHLVFDGNDHLTMTYSMPAGEYFIIEGNQVKINMDGKKADLDAEKVKMVQLQRATLLNCLSGNWEQAAIDNNAETSIAEANGLKTISIVAEGKVPKGGYKSVELTYRVSDGVLTRMVLEEAVGIINTYEIK
;
A
#
# COMPACT_ATOMS: atom_id res chain seq x y z
N MET A 1 26.56 -46.66 -30.59
CA MET A 1 25.32 -46.22 -29.89
C MET A 1 25.70 -45.17 -28.89
N LYS A 2 25.42 -43.88 -29.20
CA LYS A 2 25.71 -42.75 -28.33
C LYS A 2 24.50 -42.52 -27.42
N ARG A 3 24.69 -42.64 -26.11
CA ARG A 3 23.69 -42.34 -25.10
C ARG A 3 23.64 -40.82 -24.88
N ILE A 4 22.56 -40.21 -25.27
CA ILE A 4 22.27 -38.79 -25.03
C ILE A 4 21.65 -38.74 -23.66
N SER A 5 22.41 -38.24 -22.67
CA SER A 5 21.89 -37.92 -21.33
C SER A 5 21.18 -36.58 -21.40
N ILE A 6 19.87 -36.60 -21.31
CA ILE A 6 19.06 -35.40 -21.17
C ILE A 6 19.08 -34.95 -19.70
N ILE A 7 19.84 -33.90 -19.43
CA ILE A 7 19.81 -33.23 -18.12
C ILE A 7 18.59 -32.30 -18.11
N ILE A 8 17.52 -32.73 -17.43
CA ILE A 8 16.38 -31.88 -17.13
C ILE A 8 16.80 -31.00 -15.95
N ILE A 9 17.17 -29.75 -16.27
CA ILE A 9 17.32 -28.72 -15.24
C ILE A 9 15.89 -28.32 -14.82
N ALA A 10 15.44 -28.87 -13.70
CA ALA A 10 14.25 -28.41 -13.02
C ALA A 10 14.55 -27.01 -12.46
N MET A 11 14.14 -25.99 -13.19
CA MET A 11 14.13 -24.61 -12.72
C MET A 11 13.03 -24.52 -11.65
N LEU A 12 13.38 -24.74 -10.40
CA LEU A 12 12.51 -24.41 -9.26
C LEU A 12 12.32 -22.89 -9.25
N CYS A 13 11.29 -22.41 -9.94
CA CYS A 13 10.74 -21.11 -9.65
C CYS A 13 10.19 -21.16 -8.23
N SER A 14 10.98 -20.73 -7.26
CA SER A 14 10.47 -20.39 -5.94
C SER A 14 9.57 -19.17 -6.12
N VAL A 15 8.29 -19.41 -6.37
CA VAL A 15 7.24 -18.42 -6.17
C VAL A 15 7.25 -18.19 -4.66
N ALA A 16 7.96 -17.17 -4.20
CA ALA A 16 7.79 -16.66 -2.85
C ALA A 16 6.34 -16.17 -2.78
N ALA A 17 5.44 -17.04 -2.36
CA ALA A 17 4.11 -16.64 -1.97
C ALA A 17 4.32 -15.63 -0.84
N PHE A 18 4.06 -14.35 -1.11
CA PHE A 18 3.98 -13.37 -0.05
C PHE A 18 2.85 -13.83 0.86
N ALA A 19 3.21 -14.32 2.05
CA ALA A 19 2.22 -14.63 3.06
C ALA A 19 1.41 -13.35 3.29
N GLN A 20 0.10 -13.48 3.38
CA GLN A 20 -0.81 -12.37 3.68
C GLN A 20 -0.28 -11.66 4.93
N GLN A 21 0.13 -10.39 4.77
CA GLN A 21 0.77 -9.64 5.83
C GLN A 21 -0.25 -9.18 6.85
N GLN A 22 0.13 -9.26 8.12
CA GLN A 22 -0.61 -8.69 9.24
C GLN A 22 0.31 -7.70 9.94
N PHE A 23 -0.25 -6.63 10.48
CA PHE A 23 0.50 -5.60 11.18
C PHE A 23 -0.11 -5.31 12.54
N ASP A 24 0.74 -5.16 13.54
CA ASP A 24 0.46 -4.61 14.86
C ASP A 24 1.73 -3.85 15.27
N THR A 25 1.87 -2.62 14.77
CA THR A 25 3.15 -1.90 14.81
C THR A 25 2.99 -0.39 14.73
N ASP A 26 4.02 0.32 15.13
CA ASP A 26 4.07 1.76 14.98
C ASP A 26 4.41 2.19 13.56
N PHE A 27 3.91 3.36 13.19
CA PHE A 27 4.25 4.00 11.91
C PHE A 27 4.48 5.49 12.06
N THR A 28 5.18 6.06 11.08
CA THR A 28 5.19 7.50 10.85
C THR A 28 4.61 7.81 9.48
N GLN A 29 3.95 8.95 9.34
CA GLN A 29 3.41 9.44 8.08
C GLN A 29 3.95 10.83 7.79
N THR A 30 4.50 11.00 6.59
CA THR A 30 4.82 12.32 6.04
C THR A 30 3.87 12.62 4.90
N LYS A 31 3.10 13.72 5.01
CA LYS A 31 2.18 14.20 3.97
C LYS A 31 2.76 15.45 3.33
N VAL A 32 2.99 15.42 2.03
CA VAL A 32 3.47 16.56 1.24
C VAL A 32 2.38 17.00 0.28
N MET A 33 2.05 18.27 0.29
CA MET A 33 1.14 18.92 -0.66
C MET A 33 1.97 19.64 -1.73
N LYS A 34 2.17 19.05 -2.91
CA LYS A 34 3.03 19.61 -3.97
C LYS A 34 2.69 21.06 -4.36
N ILE A 35 1.41 21.40 -4.39
CA ILE A 35 0.94 22.74 -4.82
C ILE A 35 1.38 23.83 -3.84
N SER A 36 1.32 23.57 -2.53
CA SER A 36 1.65 24.57 -1.50
C SER A 36 3.04 24.39 -0.89
N GLY A 37 3.72 23.28 -1.18
CA GLY A 37 4.97 22.91 -0.53
C GLY A 37 4.81 22.52 0.96
N LYS A 38 3.56 22.49 1.48
CA LYS A 38 3.31 22.19 2.89
C LYS A 38 3.61 20.73 3.18
N THR A 39 4.42 20.50 4.21
CA THR A 39 4.70 19.17 4.76
C THR A 39 4.08 19.06 6.14
N THR A 40 3.51 17.89 6.45
CA THR A 40 2.95 17.56 7.75
C THR A 40 3.45 16.19 8.14
N GLU A 41 3.91 16.05 9.38
CA GLU A 41 4.36 14.78 9.94
C GLU A 41 3.36 14.30 11.00
N LYS A 42 3.11 13.02 11.01
CA LYS A 42 2.23 12.34 11.96
C LYS A 42 2.89 11.05 12.42
N ALA A 43 2.52 10.57 13.59
CA ALA A 43 2.95 9.27 14.10
C ALA A 43 1.77 8.55 14.74
N GLY A 44 1.79 7.24 14.75
CA GLY A 44 0.70 6.46 15.28
C GLY A 44 1.00 4.98 15.34
N HIS A 45 -0.06 4.22 15.58
CA HIS A 45 -0.06 2.78 15.64
C HIS A 45 -1.01 2.20 14.59
N LEU A 46 -0.56 1.16 13.88
CA LEU A 46 -1.25 0.50 12.78
C LEU A 46 -1.55 -0.94 13.19
N VAL A 47 -2.82 -1.32 13.12
CA VAL A 47 -3.28 -2.71 13.25
C VAL A 47 -3.98 -3.09 11.96
N PHE A 48 -3.54 -4.17 11.34
CA PHE A 48 -4.14 -4.73 10.11
C PHE A 48 -4.23 -6.25 10.23
N ASP A 49 -5.41 -6.81 10.03
CA ASP A 49 -5.67 -8.26 10.19
C ASP A 49 -5.25 -9.10 8.98
N GLY A 50 -4.75 -8.45 7.93
CA GLY A 50 -4.38 -9.09 6.68
C GLY A 50 -5.53 -9.18 5.65
N ASN A 51 -6.74 -8.72 5.98
CA ASN A 51 -7.91 -8.83 5.13
C ASN A 51 -8.63 -7.49 4.95
N ASP A 52 -9.64 -7.19 5.75
CA ASP A 52 -10.52 -6.03 5.56
C ASP A 52 -10.68 -5.15 6.81
N HIS A 53 -9.91 -5.41 7.86
CA HIS A 53 -9.87 -4.60 9.07
C HIS A 53 -8.52 -3.90 9.20
N LEU A 54 -8.55 -2.58 9.09
CA LEU A 54 -7.39 -1.71 9.28
C LEU A 54 -7.74 -0.63 10.30
N THR A 55 -6.91 -0.49 11.31
CA THR A 55 -7.00 0.60 12.28
C THR A 55 -5.68 1.35 12.33
N MET A 56 -5.71 2.65 12.02
CA MET A 56 -4.60 3.56 12.21
C MET A 56 -5.03 4.61 13.24
N THR A 57 -4.42 4.57 14.41
CA THR A 57 -4.62 5.57 15.47
C THR A 57 -3.41 6.45 15.58
N TYR A 58 -3.60 7.76 15.60
CA TYR A 58 -2.49 8.72 15.64
C TYR A 58 -2.23 9.18 17.09
N SER A 59 -0.98 9.10 17.48
CA SER A 59 -0.48 9.66 18.73
C SER A 59 -0.02 11.11 18.55
N MET A 60 0.33 11.49 17.32
CA MET A 60 0.75 12.83 16.93
C MET A 60 0.16 13.19 15.55
N PRO A 61 -0.85 14.09 15.51
CA PRO A 61 -1.60 14.65 16.66
C PRO A 61 -2.50 13.59 17.30
N ALA A 62 -2.67 13.66 18.63
CA ALA A 62 -3.49 12.70 19.35
C ALA A 62 -4.98 12.83 19.01
N GLY A 63 -5.69 11.68 19.00
CA GLY A 63 -7.13 11.62 18.78
C GLY A 63 -7.57 11.55 17.33
N GLU A 64 -6.65 11.59 16.37
CA GLU A 64 -6.94 11.29 14.98
C GLU A 64 -6.97 9.78 14.73
N TYR A 65 -7.77 9.35 13.77
CA TYR A 65 -7.84 7.95 13.33
C TYR A 65 -8.31 7.81 11.89
N PHE A 66 -7.92 6.71 11.29
CA PHE A 66 -8.43 6.17 10.04
C PHE A 66 -8.71 4.68 10.24
N ILE A 67 -9.96 4.26 10.07
CA ILE A 67 -10.40 2.90 10.35
C ILE A 67 -11.16 2.35 9.16
N ILE A 68 -10.84 1.13 8.74
CA ILE A 68 -11.61 0.33 7.80
C ILE A 68 -12.15 -0.89 8.54
N GLU A 69 -13.46 -1.10 8.50
CA GLU A 69 -14.15 -2.27 9.03
C GLU A 69 -15.09 -2.80 7.94
N GLY A 70 -14.66 -3.83 7.21
CA GLY A 70 -15.37 -4.28 6.02
C GLY A 70 -15.55 -3.12 5.04
N ASN A 71 -16.79 -2.78 4.69
CA ASN A 71 -17.10 -1.67 3.78
C ASN A 71 -17.22 -0.29 4.45
N GLN A 72 -17.11 -0.22 5.78
CA GLN A 72 -17.16 1.05 6.51
C GLN A 72 -15.78 1.68 6.61
N VAL A 73 -15.69 2.98 6.30
CA VAL A 73 -14.46 3.77 6.43
C VAL A 73 -14.73 4.95 7.34
N LYS A 74 -14.13 4.93 8.53
CA LYS A 74 -14.27 5.97 9.55
C LYS A 74 -13.01 6.83 9.58
N ILE A 75 -13.19 8.13 9.49
CA ILE A 75 -12.08 9.10 9.42
C ILE A 75 -12.30 10.18 10.49
N ASN A 76 -11.25 10.48 11.22
CA ASN A 76 -11.15 11.69 12.04
C ASN A 76 -9.74 12.24 11.86
N MET A 77 -9.53 13.08 10.88
CA MET A 77 -8.22 13.59 10.51
C MET A 77 -8.30 15.05 10.07
N ASP A 78 -7.29 15.84 10.41
CA ASP A 78 -7.17 17.26 10.01
C ASP A 78 -8.45 18.08 10.35
N GLY A 79 -9.09 17.79 11.48
CA GLY A 79 -10.33 18.44 11.95
C GLY A 79 -11.61 18.01 11.20
N LYS A 80 -11.52 16.99 10.35
CA LYS A 80 -12.67 16.44 9.61
C LYS A 80 -13.05 15.07 10.12
N LYS A 81 -14.34 14.87 10.34
CA LYS A 81 -14.92 13.55 10.64
C LYS A 81 -15.80 13.10 9.50
N ALA A 82 -15.68 11.82 9.15
CA ALA A 82 -16.54 11.17 8.17
C ALA A 82 -16.74 9.70 8.55
N ASP A 83 -17.93 9.19 8.26
CA ASP A 83 -18.28 7.77 8.31
C ASP A 83 -18.86 7.43 6.94
N LEU A 84 -18.14 6.67 6.15
CA LEU A 84 -18.39 6.46 4.74
C LEU A 84 -18.58 4.97 4.44
N ASP A 85 -19.59 4.68 3.65
CA ASP A 85 -19.84 3.35 3.11
C ASP A 85 -19.16 3.25 1.73
N ALA A 86 -18.14 2.42 1.62
CA ALA A 86 -17.37 2.25 0.39
C ALA A 86 -18.20 1.69 -0.77
N GLU A 87 -19.28 0.94 -0.51
CA GLU A 87 -20.18 0.47 -1.57
C GLU A 87 -20.95 1.63 -2.24
N LYS A 88 -21.24 2.68 -1.48
CA LYS A 88 -22.00 3.84 -1.96
C LYS A 88 -21.13 4.92 -2.59
N VAL A 89 -19.82 4.94 -2.28
CA VAL A 89 -18.91 6.00 -2.71
C VAL A 89 -17.74 5.40 -3.48
N LYS A 90 -17.83 5.34 -4.80
CA LYS A 90 -16.81 4.71 -5.68
C LYS A 90 -15.37 5.18 -5.43
N MET A 91 -15.19 6.46 -5.10
CA MET A 91 -13.87 6.99 -4.76
C MET A 91 -13.30 6.33 -3.49
N VAL A 92 -14.14 6.19 -2.46
CA VAL A 92 -13.76 5.55 -1.20
C VAL A 92 -13.52 4.05 -1.41
N GLN A 93 -14.34 3.42 -2.24
CA GLN A 93 -14.18 2.00 -2.60
C GLN A 93 -12.81 1.73 -3.21
N LEU A 94 -12.37 2.53 -4.19
CA LEU A 94 -11.07 2.35 -4.83
C LEU A 94 -9.91 2.64 -3.89
N GLN A 95 -9.98 3.73 -3.10
CA GLN A 95 -8.94 4.05 -2.11
C GLN A 95 -8.79 2.96 -1.06
N ARG A 96 -9.92 2.46 -0.54
CA ARG A 96 -9.96 1.35 0.41
C ARG A 96 -9.32 0.08 -0.19
N ALA A 97 -9.78 -0.33 -1.38
CA ALA A 97 -9.29 -1.53 -2.04
C ALA A 97 -7.78 -1.44 -2.30
N THR A 98 -7.29 -0.30 -2.82
CA THR A 98 -5.87 -0.11 -3.07
C THR A 98 -5.05 -0.20 -1.78
N LEU A 99 -5.48 0.46 -0.70
CA LEU A 99 -4.77 0.45 0.56
C LEU A 99 -4.69 -0.96 1.17
N LEU A 100 -5.81 -1.68 1.22
CA LEU A 100 -5.86 -3.04 1.75
C LEU A 100 -5.03 -4.02 0.90
N ASN A 101 -5.10 -3.92 -0.43
CA ASN A 101 -4.29 -4.73 -1.34
C ASN A 101 -2.79 -4.46 -1.17
N CYS A 102 -2.38 -3.20 -1.01
CA CYS A 102 -0.98 -2.85 -0.76
C CYS A 102 -0.48 -3.41 0.57
N LEU A 103 -1.26 -3.28 1.65
CA LEU A 103 -0.89 -3.78 2.97
C LEU A 103 -0.87 -5.31 3.03
N SER A 104 -1.77 -6.01 2.34
CA SER A 104 -1.80 -7.48 2.30
C SER A 104 -0.73 -8.09 1.38
N GLY A 105 0.00 -7.27 0.62
CA GLY A 105 0.98 -7.73 -0.36
C GLY A 105 0.39 -8.12 -1.72
N ASN A 106 -0.91 -7.88 -1.95
CA ASN A 106 -1.61 -8.15 -3.21
C ASN A 106 -1.49 -6.94 -4.17
N TRP A 107 -0.27 -6.51 -4.41
CA TRP A 107 0.03 -5.31 -5.19
C TRP A 107 -0.37 -5.43 -6.66
N GLU A 108 -0.41 -6.65 -7.24
CA GLU A 108 -0.90 -6.89 -8.59
C GLU A 108 -2.36 -6.47 -8.73
N GLN A 109 -3.21 -6.80 -7.74
CA GLN A 109 -4.61 -6.38 -7.76
C GLN A 109 -4.73 -4.86 -7.59
N ALA A 110 -3.89 -4.25 -6.74
CA ALA A 110 -3.85 -2.79 -6.61
C ALA A 110 -3.50 -2.11 -7.95
N ALA A 111 -2.58 -2.69 -8.75
CA ALA A 111 -2.24 -2.19 -10.07
C ALA A 111 -3.41 -2.32 -11.05
N ILE A 112 -4.10 -3.47 -11.09
CA ILE A 112 -5.27 -3.69 -11.94
C ILE A 112 -6.38 -2.68 -11.61
N ASP A 113 -6.70 -2.51 -10.33
CA ASP A 113 -7.76 -1.61 -9.86
C ASP A 113 -7.51 -0.14 -10.21
N ASN A 114 -6.24 0.26 -10.29
CA ASN A 114 -5.82 1.62 -10.63
C ASN A 114 -5.49 1.81 -12.12
N ASN A 115 -5.65 0.79 -12.97
CA ASN A 115 -5.22 0.81 -14.38
C ASN A 115 -3.76 1.28 -14.51
N ALA A 116 -2.86 0.54 -13.87
CA ALA A 116 -1.47 0.93 -13.68
C ALA A 116 -0.49 -0.13 -14.18
N GLU A 117 0.66 0.31 -14.65
CA GLU A 117 1.82 -0.55 -14.90
C GLU A 117 2.64 -0.76 -13.63
N THR A 118 3.34 -1.88 -13.58
CA THR A 118 4.20 -2.23 -12.45
C THR A 118 5.65 -2.39 -12.89
N SER A 119 6.56 -1.99 -12.01
CA SER A 119 7.98 -2.32 -12.13
C SER A 119 8.55 -2.75 -10.78
N ILE A 120 9.55 -3.62 -10.82
CA ILE A 120 10.19 -4.18 -9.63
C ILE A 120 11.69 -3.93 -9.70
N ALA A 121 12.25 -3.44 -8.61
CA ALA A 121 13.69 -3.25 -8.44
C ALA A 121 14.15 -3.83 -7.11
N GLU A 122 15.32 -4.45 -7.09
CA GLU A 122 15.96 -4.94 -5.86
C GLU A 122 17.35 -4.33 -5.73
N ALA A 123 17.62 -3.73 -4.57
CA ALA A 123 18.92 -3.19 -4.21
C ALA A 123 19.09 -3.15 -2.69
N ASN A 124 20.30 -3.40 -2.21
CA ASN A 124 20.67 -3.25 -0.80
C ASN A 124 19.76 -4.01 0.19
N GLY A 125 19.25 -5.19 -0.20
CA GLY A 125 18.35 -6.00 0.64
C GLY A 125 16.91 -5.48 0.70
N LEU A 126 16.56 -4.53 -0.14
CA LEU A 126 15.21 -3.99 -0.30
C LEU A 126 14.67 -4.34 -1.69
N LYS A 127 13.39 -4.69 -1.75
CA LYS A 127 12.62 -4.88 -2.96
C LYS A 127 11.59 -3.76 -3.06
N THR A 128 11.67 -2.97 -4.11
CA THR A 128 10.73 -1.87 -4.38
C THR A 128 9.81 -2.25 -5.53
N ILE A 129 8.51 -2.14 -5.30
CA ILE A 129 7.46 -2.31 -6.32
C ILE A 129 6.87 -0.94 -6.59
N SER A 130 6.97 -0.48 -7.82
CA SER A 130 6.37 0.77 -8.27
C SER A 130 5.15 0.46 -9.14
N ILE A 131 4.03 1.08 -8.84
CA ILE A 131 2.75 1.00 -9.53
C ILE A 131 2.45 2.40 -10.05
N VAL A 132 2.39 2.59 -11.36
CA VAL A 132 2.21 3.92 -11.97
C VAL A 132 1.01 3.88 -12.91
N ALA A 133 0.01 4.72 -12.63
CA ALA A 133 -1.22 4.77 -13.41
C ALA A 133 -0.94 5.15 -14.87
N GLU A 134 -1.58 4.43 -15.81
CA GLU A 134 -1.55 4.71 -17.22
C GLU A 134 -2.64 5.71 -17.61
N GLY A 135 -2.22 6.84 -18.17
CA GLY A 135 -3.14 7.87 -18.66
C GLY A 135 -3.93 8.57 -17.55
N LYS A 136 -5.27 8.58 -17.67
CA LYS A 136 -6.14 9.29 -16.72
C LYS A 136 -6.35 8.47 -15.45
N VAL A 137 -5.92 9.02 -14.32
CA VAL A 137 -6.15 8.40 -13.01
C VAL A 137 -7.65 8.30 -12.71
N PRO A 138 -8.17 7.12 -12.35
CA PRO A 138 -9.55 6.97 -11.91
C PRO A 138 -9.87 7.88 -10.71
N LYS A 139 -11.13 8.30 -10.58
CA LYS A 139 -11.55 9.12 -9.42
C LYS A 139 -11.37 8.31 -8.13
N GLY A 140 -10.52 8.80 -7.23
CA GLY A 140 -10.12 8.10 -6.01
C GLY A 140 -8.93 7.16 -6.17
N GLY A 141 -8.40 7.03 -7.39
CA GLY A 141 -7.16 6.29 -7.63
C GLY A 141 -5.91 7.10 -7.29
N TYR A 142 -4.80 6.39 -7.30
CA TYR A 142 -3.47 6.98 -7.08
C TYR A 142 -2.74 7.12 -8.42
N LYS A 143 -2.00 8.22 -8.57
CA LYS A 143 -1.11 8.45 -9.70
C LYS A 143 0.06 7.48 -9.66
N SER A 144 0.59 7.24 -8.46
CA SER A 144 1.59 6.22 -8.23
C SER A 144 1.50 5.65 -6.81
N VAL A 145 1.90 4.39 -6.68
CA VAL A 145 2.12 3.72 -5.41
C VAL A 145 3.53 3.12 -5.44
N GLU A 146 4.27 3.29 -4.37
CA GLU A 146 5.57 2.63 -4.19
C GLU A 146 5.57 1.84 -2.88
N LEU A 147 5.89 0.56 -2.97
CA LEU A 147 5.95 -0.36 -1.85
C LEU A 147 7.39 -0.86 -1.69
N THR A 148 7.96 -0.70 -0.51
CA THR A 148 9.31 -1.18 -0.22
C THR A 148 9.25 -2.31 0.82
N TYR A 149 9.74 -3.47 0.43
CA TYR A 149 9.81 -4.66 1.26
C TYR A 149 11.25 -4.95 1.64
N ARG A 150 11.46 -5.44 2.84
CA ARG A 150 12.74 -6.00 3.26
C ARG A 150 12.84 -7.42 2.69
N VAL A 151 13.91 -7.71 1.92
CA VAL A 151 14.06 -9.00 1.21
C VAL A 151 14.22 -10.16 2.17
N SER A 152 14.86 -9.96 3.35
CA SER A 152 15.16 -11.02 4.31
C SER A 152 13.93 -11.71 4.90
N ASP A 153 12.81 -11.03 5.03
CA ASP A 153 11.58 -11.54 5.66
C ASP A 153 10.30 -11.18 4.86
N GLY A 154 10.44 -10.42 3.77
CA GLY A 154 9.32 -10.02 2.93
C GLY A 154 8.39 -8.98 3.55
N VAL A 155 8.78 -8.35 4.68
CA VAL A 155 7.91 -7.38 5.38
C VAL A 155 7.91 -6.04 4.66
N LEU A 156 6.71 -5.46 4.47
CA LEU A 156 6.53 -4.10 3.97
C LEU A 156 7.03 -3.11 5.03
N THR A 157 8.02 -2.30 4.67
CA THR A 157 8.62 -1.30 5.56
C THR A 157 8.28 0.13 5.19
N ARG A 158 7.89 0.36 3.94
CA ARG A 158 7.55 1.70 3.46
C ARG A 158 6.47 1.63 2.39
N MET A 159 5.53 2.57 2.43
CA MET A 159 4.50 2.75 1.42
C MET A 159 4.38 4.23 1.07
N VAL A 160 4.43 4.56 -0.23
CA VAL A 160 4.21 5.92 -0.74
C VAL A 160 3.01 5.92 -1.65
N LEU A 161 2.06 6.82 -1.40
CA LEU A 161 0.84 6.99 -2.18
C LEU A 161 0.82 8.42 -2.73
N GLU A 162 0.88 8.57 -4.06
CA GLU A 162 0.70 9.87 -4.73
C GLU A 162 -0.71 9.96 -5.31
N GLU A 163 -1.50 10.90 -4.81
CA GLU A 163 -2.84 11.20 -5.31
C GLU A 163 -2.77 12.07 -6.59
N ALA A 164 -3.81 11.98 -7.43
CA ALA A 164 -3.92 12.78 -8.66
C ALA A 164 -3.85 14.30 -8.41
N VAL A 165 -4.27 14.76 -7.23
CA VAL A 165 -4.24 16.17 -6.83
C VAL A 165 -2.88 16.65 -6.30
N GLY A 166 -1.86 15.81 -6.36
CA GLY A 166 -0.48 16.17 -5.94
C GLY A 166 -0.26 16.12 -4.43
N ILE A 167 -1.02 15.29 -3.72
CA ILE A 167 -0.75 14.95 -2.32
C ILE A 167 0.07 13.66 -2.33
N ILE A 168 1.18 13.65 -1.61
CA ILE A 168 2.00 12.46 -1.39
C ILE A 168 1.93 12.10 0.10
N ASN A 169 1.52 10.88 0.38
CA ASN A 169 1.55 10.30 1.70
C ASN A 169 2.62 9.22 1.74
N THR A 170 3.63 9.38 2.60
CA THR A 170 4.67 8.39 2.86
C THR A 170 4.45 7.80 4.24
N TYR A 171 4.34 6.49 4.32
CA TYR A 171 4.24 5.73 5.56
C TYR A 171 5.52 4.93 5.74
N GLU A 172 6.20 5.12 6.87
CA GLU A 172 7.31 4.27 7.32
C GLU A 172 6.74 3.34 8.41
N ILE A 173 6.80 2.04 8.16
CA ILE A 173 6.25 0.97 9.02
C ILE A 173 7.43 0.33 9.76
N LYS A 174 7.34 0.20 11.08
CA LYS A 174 8.47 -0.24 11.94
C LYS A 174 8.50 -1.73 12.16
#